data_3bbe0ce84b245f0a54a3e339788cb7a1
#
_entry.id   3bbe0ce84b245f0a54a3e339788cb7a1
#
_cell.length_a   1.000
_cell.length_b   1.000
_cell.length_c   1.000
_cell.angle_alpha   90.00
_cell.angle_beta   90.00
_cell.angle_gamma   90.00
#
_symmetry.space_group_name_H-M   'P 1'
#
loop_
_entity.id
_entity.type
_entity.pdbx_description
1 polymer ?
#
loop_
_entity_poly.entity_id
_entity_poly.type
_entity_poly.pdbx_seq_one_letter_code
_entity_poly.pdbx_strand_id
1 'polypeptide(L)'
;TAAGGTILGEVKPPLMNPDYYAFVQRAKDTNPQAVFIFAPGGSHPRAFLKAYKDSGMAEAGVKILATGDLPDELQFEGLGDATLGIITTFHYSEAHDSPFNRQFVRDFYAAAPPRLRPDFTGVAAYDVMAAIYKVVAAQNGKIDPDKTMALIKGMKFESARGPIMIDQNRDIVQNVYI
;
A
#
# COMPACT_ATOMS: atom_id res chain seq x y z
N THR A 1 -6.11 17.88 -15.93
CA THR A 1 -6.25 16.43 -15.82
C THR A 1 -7.47 15.94 -16.61
N ALA A 2 -7.51 14.66 -16.99
CA ALA A 2 -8.66 14.09 -17.70
C ALA A 2 -9.98 14.18 -16.89
N ALA A 3 -9.89 14.23 -15.56
CA ALA A 3 -11.03 14.38 -14.66
C ALA A 3 -11.39 15.84 -14.33
N GLY A 4 -10.83 16.81 -15.02
CA GLY A 4 -11.14 18.24 -14.84
C GLY A 4 -10.39 18.94 -13.70
N GLY A 5 -9.58 18.24 -12.92
CA GLY A 5 -8.76 18.84 -11.88
C GLY A 5 -7.58 19.64 -12.44
N THR A 6 -7.08 20.60 -11.68
CA THR A 6 -5.90 21.40 -12.02
C THR A 6 -4.75 21.04 -11.11
N ILE A 7 -3.57 20.72 -11.67
CA ILE A 7 -2.34 20.53 -10.91
C ILE A 7 -1.68 21.88 -10.72
N LEU A 8 -1.61 22.34 -9.47
CA LEU A 8 -1.06 23.67 -9.13
C LEU A 8 0.47 23.64 -9.02
N GLY A 9 1.06 22.49 -8.77
CA GLY A 9 2.50 22.31 -8.69
C GLY A 9 2.90 20.89 -8.36
N GLU A 10 4.19 20.58 -8.53
CA GLU A 10 4.80 19.32 -8.19
C GLU A 10 6.14 19.60 -7.48
N VAL A 11 6.40 18.83 -6.42
CA VAL A 11 7.67 18.89 -5.69
C VAL A 11 8.15 17.46 -5.39
N LYS A 12 9.47 17.25 -5.40
CA LYS A 12 10.11 15.97 -5.19
C LYS A 12 11.07 16.06 -3.99
N PRO A 13 10.62 15.70 -2.79
CA PRO A 13 11.52 15.61 -1.64
C PRO A 13 12.61 14.56 -1.87
N PRO A 14 13.83 14.76 -1.38
CA PRO A 14 14.87 13.73 -1.44
C PRO A 14 14.48 12.54 -0.57
N LEU A 15 14.92 11.33 -0.97
CA LEU A 15 14.67 10.11 -0.20
C LEU A 15 15.45 10.04 1.12
N MET A 16 16.56 10.77 1.20
CA MET A 16 17.39 10.78 2.39
C MET A 16 17.14 12.06 3.19
N ASN A 17 16.68 11.89 4.44
CA ASN A 17 16.46 12.97 5.41
C ASN A 17 15.73 14.20 4.85
N PRO A 18 14.54 14.06 4.24
CA PRO A 18 13.82 15.19 3.66
C PRO A 18 13.36 16.16 4.75
N ASP A 19 13.57 17.44 4.54
CA ASP A 19 12.88 18.49 5.28
C ASP A 19 11.48 18.71 4.69
N TYR A 20 10.50 17.99 5.19
CA TYR A 20 9.11 18.10 4.71
C TYR A 20 8.50 19.48 4.95
N TYR A 21 8.97 20.27 5.91
CA TYR A 21 8.44 21.60 6.17
C TYR A 21 8.57 22.53 4.96
N ALA A 22 9.74 22.54 4.33
CA ALA A 22 9.98 23.34 3.14
C ALA A 22 9.06 22.94 1.97
N PHE A 23 8.84 21.63 1.76
CA PHE A 23 8.00 21.10 0.69
C PHE A 23 6.52 21.34 0.95
N VAL A 24 6.06 21.13 2.17
CA VAL A 24 4.69 21.40 2.61
C VAL A 24 4.38 22.90 2.52
N GLN A 25 5.31 23.78 2.90
CA GLN A 25 5.13 25.22 2.77
C GLN A 25 4.95 25.64 1.31
N ARG A 26 5.78 25.10 0.40
CA ARG A 26 5.63 25.37 -1.04
C ARG A 26 4.30 24.89 -1.59
N ALA A 27 3.80 23.74 -1.12
CA ALA A 27 2.46 23.28 -1.50
C ALA A 27 1.37 24.21 -0.95
N LYS A 28 1.46 24.62 0.32
CA LYS A 28 0.52 25.55 0.95
C LYS A 28 0.43 26.89 0.22
N ASP A 29 1.56 27.43 -0.26
CA ASP A 29 1.63 28.72 -0.96
C ASP A 29 0.83 28.71 -2.28
N THR A 30 0.53 27.53 -2.83
CA THR A 30 -0.35 27.40 -4.00
C THR A 30 -1.85 27.43 -3.67
N ASN A 31 -2.21 27.48 -2.38
CA ASN A 31 -3.58 27.42 -1.88
C ASN A 31 -4.39 26.24 -2.45
N PRO A 32 -3.93 24.99 -2.26
CA PRO A 32 -4.53 23.83 -2.86
C PRO A 32 -5.78 23.36 -2.10
N GLN A 33 -6.72 22.71 -2.80
CA GLN A 33 -7.83 22.00 -2.17
C GLN A 33 -7.40 20.62 -1.63
N ALA A 34 -6.40 20.00 -2.26
CA ALA A 34 -5.84 18.72 -1.85
C ALA A 34 -4.36 18.63 -2.18
N VAL A 35 -3.65 17.83 -1.41
CA VAL A 35 -2.26 17.44 -1.66
C VAL A 35 -2.23 15.95 -1.90
N PHE A 36 -1.72 15.53 -3.06
CA PHE A 36 -1.39 14.12 -3.28
C PHE A 36 0.05 13.89 -2.83
N ILE A 37 0.27 12.82 -2.06
CA ILE A 37 1.60 12.40 -1.66
C ILE A 37 1.83 10.91 -1.92
N PHE A 38 2.98 10.61 -2.50
CA PHE A 38 3.64 9.31 -2.42
C PHE A 38 4.86 9.47 -1.52
N ALA A 39 4.88 8.77 -0.40
CA ALA A 39 6.03 8.73 0.50
C ALA A 39 6.35 7.26 0.81
N PRO A 40 7.61 6.85 0.71
CA PRO A 40 7.99 5.51 1.14
C PRO A 40 7.73 5.33 2.63
N GLY A 41 7.57 4.08 3.07
CA GLY A 41 7.39 3.74 4.48
C GLY A 41 8.54 4.23 5.38
N GLY A 42 8.52 3.87 6.66
CA GLY A 42 9.53 4.26 7.64
C GLY A 42 9.24 5.63 8.28
N SER A 43 10.22 6.52 8.32
CA SER A 43 10.08 7.84 8.98
C SER A 43 9.34 8.89 8.14
N HIS A 44 9.18 8.68 6.83
CA HIS A 44 8.62 9.65 5.90
C HIS A 44 7.15 10.02 6.21
N PRO A 45 6.23 9.06 6.43
CA PRO A 45 4.84 9.37 6.77
C PRO A 45 4.71 10.29 7.97
N ARG A 46 5.42 9.98 9.05
CA ARG A 46 5.40 10.78 10.28
C ARG A 46 5.94 12.19 10.06
N ALA A 47 7.07 12.31 9.36
CA ALA A 47 7.68 13.61 9.10
C ALA A 47 6.77 14.48 8.22
N PHE A 48 6.14 13.91 7.18
CA PHE A 48 5.19 14.62 6.34
C PHE A 48 3.95 15.05 7.12
N LEU A 49 3.29 14.11 7.82
CA LEU A 49 2.05 14.41 8.56
C LEU A 49 2.27 15.45 9.64
N LYS A 50 3.43 15.41 10.31
CA LYS A 50 3.80 16.47 11.25
C LYS A 50 3.93 17.83 10.57
N ALA A 51 4.68 17.92 9.49
CA ALA A 51 4.84 19.17 8.74
C ALA A 51 3.50 19.70 8.20
N TYR A 52 2.65 18.79 7.68
CA TYR A 52 1.31 19.13 7.19
C TYR A 52 0.44 19.73 8.29
N LYS A 53 0.39 19.11 9.46
CA LYS A 53 -0.34 19.62 10.63
C LYS A 53 0.21 20.97 11.09
N ASP A 54 1.52 21.05 11.33
CA ASP A 54 2.16 22.26 11.83
C ASP A 54 2.04 23.46 10.86
N SER A 55 1.83 23.17 9.58
CA SER A 55 1.61 24.22 8.57
C SER A 55 0.21 24.88 8.63
N GLY A 56 -0.74 24.27 9.35
CA GLY A 56 -2.14 24.71 9.38
C GLY A 56 -2.96 24.28 8.16
N MET A 57 -2.46 23.41 7.29
CA MET A 57 -3.22 22.93 6.12
C MET A 57 -4.38 22.05 6.53
N ALA A 58 -4.26 21.30 7.64
CA ALA A 58 -5.33 20.50 8.20
C ALA A 58 -6.52 21.38 8.62
N GLU A 59 -6.26 22.45 9.36
CA GLU A 59 -7.24 23.42 9.84
C GLU A 59 -7.88 24.21 8.68
N ALA A 60 -7.13 24.44 7.60
CA ALA A 60 -7.63 25.02 6.38
C ALA A 60 -8.49 24.07 5.52
N GLY A 61 -8.65 22.81 5.95
CA GLY A 61 -9.47 21.81 5.27
C GLY A 61 -8.86 21.21 4.01
N VAL A 62 -7.57 21.40 3.76
CA VAL A 62 -6.86 20.79 2.63
C VAL A 62 -6.87 19.27 2.80
N LYS A 63 -7.26 18.53 1.76
CA LYS A 63 -7.34 17.07 1.82
C LYS A 63 -6.00 16.42 1.52
N ILE A 64 -5.71 15.31 2.20
CA ILE A 64 -4.59 14.44 1.82
C ILE A 64 -5.14 13.31 0.96
N LEU A 65 -4.56 13.14 -0.21
CA LEU A 65 -4.71 11.99 -1.10
C LEU A 65 -3.35 11.27 -1.12
N ALA A 66 -3.33 9.96 -0.96
CA ALA A 66 -2.07 9.23 -0.86
C ALA A 66 -2.16 7.82 -1.45
N THR A 67 -1.01 7.18 -1.66
CA THR A 67 -0.93 5.73 -1.73
C THR A 67 -1.05 5.13 -0.33
N GLY A 68 -1.38 3.84 -0.24
CA GLY A 68 -1.51 3.16 1.05
C GLY A 68 -0.22 3.05 1.86
N ASP A 69 0.92 3.38 1.26
CA ASP A 69 2.20 3.44 1.97
C ASP A 69 2.25 4.53 3.05
N LEU A 70 1.43 5.59 2.89
CA LEU A 70 1.45 6.71 3.84
C LEU A 70 0.87 6.32 5.20
N PRO A 71 -0.34 5.74 5.29
CA PRO A 71 -0.90 5.20 6.52
C PRO A 71 -0.67 3.68 6.62
N ASP A 72 0.58 3.24 6.54
CA ASP A 72 0.94 1.83 6.69
C ASP A 72 0.50 1.30 8.07
N GLU A 73 -0.16 0.14 8.09
CA GLU A 73 -0.68 -0.50 9.29
C GLU A 73 0.37 -0.70 10.39
N LEU A 74 1.62 -0.94 10.02
CA LEU A 74 2.74 -1.08 10.97
C LEU A 74 3.07 0.22 11.71
N GLN A 75 2.59 1.35 11.23
CA GLN A 75 2.91 2.67 11.77
C GLN A 75 1.75 3.36 12.49
N PHE A 76 0.54 2.80 12.47
CA PHE A 76 -0.66 3.41 13.07
C PHE A 76 -0.47 3.85 14.52
N GLU A 77 0.18 3.04 15.35
CA GLU A 77 0.44 3.39 16.76
C GLU A 77 1.27 4.67 16.91
N GLY A 78 2.12 4.97 15.93
CA GLY A 78 2.97 6.17 15.95
C GLY A 78 2.37 7.39 15.26
N LEU A 79 1.30 7.21 14.47
CA LEU A 79 0.66 8.28 13.71
C LEU A 79 -0.64 8.76 14.36
N GLY A 80 -1.34 7.88 15.10
CA GLY A 80 -2.57 8.21 15.80
C GLY A 80 -3.62 8.86 14.89
N ASP A 81 -4.34 9.84 15.42
CA ASP A 81 -5.41 10.56 14.72
C ASP A 81 -4.93 11.39 13.51
N ALA A 82 -3.61 11.54 13.30
CA ALA A 82 -3.09 12.26 12.13
C ALA A 82 -3.41 11.56 10.80
N THR A 83 -3.83 10.29 10.84
CA THR A 83 -4.23 9.53 9.66
C THR A 83 -5.71 9.63 9.32
N LEU A 84 -6.52 10.19 10.22
CA LEU A 84 -7.97 10.30 10.00
C LEU A 84 -8.30 11.25 8.86
N GLY A 85 -9.17 10.78 7.95
CA GLY A 85 -9.61 11.56 6.79
C GLY A 85 -8.65 11.55 5.60
N ILE A 86 -7.52 10.85 5.66
CA ILE A 86 -6.67 10.58 4.51
C ILE A 86 -7.41 9.65 3.55
N ILE A 87 -7.43 10.00 2.26
CA ILE A 87 -7.98 9.15 1.21
C ILE A 87 -6.82 8.46 0.51
N THR A 88 -6.83 7.13 0.51
CA THR A 88 -5.77 6.34 -0.09
C THR A 88 -6.27 5.42 -1.19
N THR A 89 -5.37 5.06 -2.08
CA THR A 89 -5.56 3.97 -3.04
C THR A 89 -4.51 2.90 -2.80
N PHE A 90 -4.95 1.67 -2.54
CA PHE A 90 -4.03 0.55 -2.32
C PHE A 90 -4.66 -0.79 -2.68
N HIS A 91 -3.83 -1.81 -2.75
CA HIS A 91 -4.24 -3.14 -3.17
C HIS A 91 -4.58 -4.09 -2.01
N TYR A 92 -4.34 -3.69 -0.77
CA TYR A 92 -4.67 -4.44 0.43
C TYR A 92 -4.99 -3.53 1.61
N SER A 93 -5.89 -3.98 2.46
CA SER A 93 -6.11 -3.51 3.82
C SER A 93 -6.52 -4.69 4.69
N GLU A 94 -6.09 -4.71 5.95
CA GLU A 94 -6.56 -5.68 6.96
C GLU A 94 -8.09 -5.72 7.06
N ALA A 95 -8.74 -4.58 6.83
CA ALA A 95 -10.19 -4.44 6.87
C ALA A 95 -10.90 -4.92 5.59
N HIS A 96 -10.19 -5.47 4.58
CA HIS A 96 -10.83 -5.96 3.36
C HIS A 96 -11.87 -7.04 3.68
N ASP A 97 -13.14 -6.78 3.32
CA ASP A 97 -14.25 -7.65 3.68
C ASP A 97 -14.41 -8.81 2.70
N SER A 98 -13.64 -9.87 2.92
CA SER A 98 -13.81 -11.15 2.25
C SER A 98 -13.63 -12.31 3.23
N PRO A 99 -14.27 -13.48 2.98
CA PRO A 99 -14.06 -14.67 3.81
C PRO A 99 -12.58 -15.10 3.83
N PHE A 100 -11.89 -14.97 2.70
CA PHE A 100 -10.48 -15.33 2.58
C PHE A 100 -9.61 -14.40 3.45
N ASN A 101 -9.83 -13.08 3.38
CA ASN A 101 -9.08 -12.15 4.21
C ASN A 101 -9.33 -12.37 5.70
N ARG A 102 -10.59 -12.58 6.11
CA ARG A 102 -10.88 -12.89 7.52
C ARG A 102 -10.16 -14.14 8.03
N GLN A 103 -9.98 -15.17 7.18
CA GLN A 103 -9.17 -16.34 7.55
C GLN A 103 -7.69 -15.97 7.62
N PHE A 104 -7.15 -15.31 6.60
CA PHE A 104 -5.76 -14.86 6.57
C PHE A 104 -5.39 -14.03 7.81
N VAL A 105 -6.22 -13.07 8.18
CA VAL A 105 -6.00 -12.21 9.37
C VAL A 105 -5.94 -13.05 10.65
N ARG A 106 -6.87 -14.01 10.84
CA ARG A 106 -6.84 -14.92 12.00
C ARG A 106 -5.55 -15.74 12.04
N ASP A 107 -5.17 -16.33 10.93
CA ASP A 107 -3.99 -17.18 10.83
C ASP A 107 -2.71 -16.37 11.03
N PHE A 108 -2.68 -15.13 10.50
CA PHE A 108 -1.57 -14.21 10.69
C PHE A 108 -1.36 -13.90 12.18
N TYR A 109 -2.41 -13.48 12.89
CA TYR A 109 -2.30 -13.15 14.32
C TYR A 109 -2.00 -14.38 15.20
N ALA A 110 -2.36 -15.58 14.75
CA ALA A 110 -2.00 -16.82 15.46
C ALA A 110 -0.51 -17.18 15.31
N ALA A 111 0.12 -16.79 14.20
CA ALA A 111 1.49 -17.17 13.86
C ALA A 111 2.52 -16.03 14.06
N ALA A 112 2.10 -14.78 13.96
CA ALA A 112 2.97 -13.62 13.99
C ALA A 112 3.25 -13.13 15.43
N PRO A 113 4.39 -12.44 15.66
CA PRO A 113 4.62 -11.73 16.92
C PRO A 113 3.52 -10.70 17.21
N PRO A 114 3.16 -10.48 18.50
CA PRO A 114 1.98 -9.67 18.89
C PRO A 114 1.96 -8.21 18.39
N ARG A 115 3.11 -7.67 17.95
CA ARG A 115 3.23 -6.30 17.45
C ARG A 115 3.11 -6.18 15.93
N LEU A 116 3.07 -7.31 15.22
CA LEU A 116 2.91 -7.28 13.77
C LEU A 116 1.44 -7.31 13.41
N ARG A 117 1.08 -6.52 12.41
CA ARG A 117 -0.24 -6.50 11.79
C ARG A 117 -0.15 -7.07 10.38
N PRO A 118 -1.24 -7.67 9.87
CA PRO A 118 -1.31 -8.04 8.47
C PRO A 118 -1.21 -6.79 7.60
N ASP A 119 -0.18 -6.72 6.78
CA ASP A 119 0.07 -5.63 5.85
C ASP A 119 0.15 -6.14 4.41
N PHE A 120 0.35 -5.24 3.46
CA PHE A 120 0.51 -5.58 2.05
C PHE A 120 1.74 -6.47 1.78
N THR A 121 2.80 -6.35 2.57
CA THR A 121 4.01 -7.17 2.47
C THR A 121 3.73 -8.59 2.91
N GLY A 122 3.03 -8.76 4.02
CA GLY A 122 2.62 -10.06 4.55
C GLY A 122 1.70 -10.81 3.58
N VAL A 123 0.73 -10.11 2.99
CA VAL A 123 -0.15 -10.68 1.95
C VAL A 123 0.64 -11.08 0.71
N ALA A 124 1.58 -10.24 0.26
CA ALA A 124 2.39 -10.57 -0.91
C ALA A 124 3.24 -11.84 -0.69
N ALA A 125 3.84 -11.98 0.49
CA ALA A 125 4.58 -13.19 0.85
C ALA A 125 3.68 -14.43 0.91
N TYR A 126 2.48 -14.30 1.48
CA TYR A 126 1.49 -15.37 1.52
C TYR A 126 1.06 -15.83 0.12
N ASP A 127 0.78 -14.88 -0.78
CA ASP A 127 0.41 -15.16 -2.18
C ASP A 127 1.53 -15.86 -2.95
N VAL A 128 2.78 -15.41 -2.76
CA VAL A 128 3.95 -16.04 -3.39
C VAL A 128 4.10 -17.49 -2.92
N MET A 129 3.94 -17.74 -1.63
CA MET A 129 4.00 -19.12 -1.11
C MET A 129 2.85 -19.99 -1.63
N ALA A 130 1.63 -19.44 -1.74
CA ALA A 130 0.51 -20.14 -2.34
C ALA A 130 0.77 -20.50 -3.82
N ALA A 131 1.37 -19.59 -4.58
CA ALA A 131 1.76 -19.86 -5.97
C ALA A 131 2.85 -20.96 -6.04
N ILE A 132 3.87 -20.88 -5.18
CA ILE A 132 4.94 -21.89 -5.09
C ILE A 132 4.34 -23.29 -4.80
N TYR A 133 3.46 -23.40 -3.79
CA TYR A 133 2.83 -24.69 -3.47
C TYR A 133 2.03 -25.26 -4.64
N LYS A 134 1.28 -24.43 -5.36
CA LYS A 134 0.54 -24.86 -6.56
C LYS A 134 1.47 -25.39 -7.65
N VAL A 135 2.57 -24.71 -7.90
CA VAL A 135 3.56 -25.10 -8.92
C VAL A 135 4.29 -26.38 -8.54
N VAL A 136 4.70 -26.51 -7.27
CA VAL A 136 5.35 -27.73 -6.76
C VAL A 136 4.41 -28.93 -6.86
N ALA A 137 3.16 -28.76 -6.46
CA ALA A 137 2.16 -29.82 -6.54
C ALA A 137 1.88 -30.24 -8.01
N ALA A 138 1.77 -29.27 -8.93
CA ALA A 138 1.54 -29.54 -10.35
C ALA A 138 2.72 -30.30 -11.02
N GLN A 139 3.91 -30.23 -10.44
CA GLN A 139 5.11 -30.93 -10.89
C GLN A 139 5.45 -32.18 -10.08
N ASN A 140 4.54 -32.62 -9.18
CA ASN A 140 4.74 -33.77 -8.29
C ASN A 140 6.08 -33.70 -7.50
N GLY A 141 6.46 -32.50 -7.07
CA GLY A 141 7.70 -32.24 -6.31
C GLY A 141 8.99 -32.22 -7.14
N LYS A 142 8.93 -32.49 -8.44
CA LYS A 142 10.11 -32.47 -9.33
C LYS A 142 10.17 -31.13 -10.05
N ILE A 143 10.88 -30.15 -9.47
CA ILE A 143 10.93 -28.80 -9.96
C ILE A 143 11.75 -28.72 -11.26
N ASP A 144 11.08 -28.22 -12.30
CA ASP A 144 11.68 -27.83 -13.58
C ASP A 144 11.46 -26.33 -13.76
N PRO A 145 12.50 -25.50 -13.96
CA PRO A 145 12.37 -24.05 -14.05
C PRO A 145 11.47 -23.59 -15.20
N ASP A 146 11.59 -24.19 -16.38
CA ASP A 146 10.80 -23.76 -17.56
C ASP A 146 9.31 -24.11 -17.37
N LYS A 147 9.03 -25.30 -16.85
CA LYS A 147 7.65 -25.69 -16.49
C LYS A 147 7.08 -24.80 -15.38
N THR A 148 7.89 -24.48 -14.37
CA THR A 148 7.53 -23.55 -13.30
C THR A 148 7.08 -22.21 -13.88
N MET A 149 7.89 -21.64 -14.78
CA MET A 149 7.56 -20.36 -15.42
C MET A 149 6.32 -20.44 -16.30
N ALA A 150 6.12 -21.53 -17.02
CA ALA A 150 4.91 -21.77 -17.81
C ALA A 150 3.65 -21.88 -16.95
N LEU A 151 3.74 -22.52 -15.77
CA LEU A 151 2.62 -22.67 -14.83
C LEU A 151 2.27 -21.37 -14.11
N ILE A 152 3.23 -20.50 -13.86
CA ILE A 152 3.01 -19.19 -13.21
C ILE A 152 2.29 -18.24 -14.16
N LYS A 153 2.64 -18.20 -15.44
CA LYS A 153 2.01 -17.33 -16.44
C LYS A 153 0.53 -17.67 -16.61
N GLY A 154 -0.32 -16.70 -16.42
CA GLY A 154 -1.78 -16.85 -16.47
C GLY A 154 -2.39 -17.50 -15.22
N MET A 155 -1.61 -17.78 -14.18
CA MET A 155 -2.13 -18.35 -12.92
C MET A 155 -3.13 -17.39 -12.27
N LYS A 156 -4.27 -17.95 -11.84
CA LYS A 156 -5.32 -17.21 -11.14
C LYS A 156 -5.62 -17.90 -9.82
N PHE A 157 -5.81 -17.13 -8.78
CA PHE A 157 -6.26 -17.62 -7.47
C PHE A 157 -6.83 -16.51 -6.61
N GLU A 158 -7.56 -16.92 -5.57
CA GLU A 158 -8.08 -16.01 -4.56
C GLU A 158 -6.99 -15.68 -3.55
N SER A 159 -6.93 -14.41 -3.16
CA SER A 159 -6.01 -13.86 -2.20
C SER A 159 -6.75 -13.12 -1.09
N ALA A 160 -6.07 -12.82 0.00
CA ALA A 160 -6.59 -11.93 1.05
C ALA A 160 -6.93 -10.52 0.53
N ARG A 161 -6.36 -10.12 -0.60
CA ARG A 161 -6.65 -8.84 -1.30
C ARG A 161 -7.65 -8.97 -2.45
N GLY A 162 -8.40 -10.09 -2.50
CA GLY A 162 -9.33 -10.41 -3.58
C GLY A 162 -8.71 -11.25 -4.69
N PRO A 163 -9.42 -11.46 -5.82
CA PRO A 163 -8.92 -12.26 -6.91
C PRO A 163 -7.69 -11.65 -7.57
N ILE A 164 -6.67 -12.47 -7.79
CA ILE A 164 -5.44 -12.07 -8.46
C ILE A 164 -5.12 -12.96 -9.64
N MET A 165 -4.39 -12.42 -10.60
CA MET A 165 -3.87 -13.13 -11.76
C MET A 165 -2.43 -12.70 -12.01
N ILE A 166 -1.58 -13.65 -12.39
CA ILE A 166 -0.25 -13.37 -12.92
C ILE A 166 -0.34 -13.40 -14.44
N ASP A 167 -0.08 -12.30 -15.11
CA ASP A 167 -0.23 -12.19 -16.55
C ASP A 167 0.92 -12.88 -17.34
N GLN A 168 0.93 -12.74 -18.65
CA GLN A 168 1.96 -13.34 -19.50
C GLN A 168 3.35 -12.69 -19.36
N ASN A 169 3.40 -11.44 -18.86
CA ASN A 169 4.64 -10.73 -18.54
C ASN A 169 5.13 -11.02 -17.13
N ARG A 170 4.32 -11.74 -16.33
CA ARG A 170 4.54 -12.07 -14.91
C ARG A 170 4.22 -10.89 -13.98
N ASP A 171 3.47 -9.91 -14.49
CA ASP A 171 2.94 -8.85 -13.66
C ASP A 171 1.66 -9.30 -12.96
N ILE A 172 1.45 -8.80 -11.75
CA ILE A 172 0.23 -9.09 -11.00
C ILE A 172 -0.90 -8.19 -11.47
N VAL A 173 -2.03 -8.80 -11.81
CA VAL A 173 -3.29 -8.14 -12.10
C VAL A 173 -4.20 -8.32 -10.89
N GLN A 174 -4.60 -7.21 -10.28
CA GLN A 174 -5.35 -7.19 -9.02
C GLN A 174 -6.25 -5.96 -8.93
N ASN A 175 -7.18 -5.98 -8.00
CA ASN A 175 -7.95 -4.79 -7.66
C ASN A 175 -7.11 -3.78 -6.90
N VAL A 176 -7.46 -2.51 -7.06
CA VAL A 176 -7.01 -1.40 -6.24
C VAL A 176 -8.24 -0.76 -5.60
N TYR A 177 -8.19 -0.56 -4.30
CA TYR A 177 -9.30 -0.07 -3.48
C TYR A 177 -9.05 1.38 -3.05
N ILE A 178 -10.14 2.11 -2.83
CA ILE A 178 -10.10 3.46 -2.26
C ILE A 178 -10.64 3.38 -0.85
#